data_f7cbeba1070ceb03a1a3b478b0530846
#
_entry.id   f7cbeba1070ceb03a1a3b478b0530846
#
_cell.length_a   1.000
_cell.length_b   1.000
_cell.length_c   1.000
_cell.angle_alpha   90.00
_cell.angle_beta   90.00
_cell.angle_gamma   90.00
#
_symmetry.space_group_name_H-M   'P 1'
#
loop_
_entity.id
_entity.type
_entity.pdbx_description
1 polymer ?
#
loop_
_entity_poly.entity_id
_entity_poly.type
_entity_poly.pdbx_seq_one_letter_code
_entity_poly.pdbx_strand_id
1 'polypeptide(L)'
;VDIATGNKTLLTPGEFDVASFGGVTDTEVYFIASPENPTQRYRYAIDLAGKGKLRRVTPEAFEGVNTYDIAPNGMAAIHSNQSTKNPLTVRLISLPKHAIIKNLVENSDYAKKLASLKTPEIKFTTVTTSEGVTMDVRVIYPIDFDESKKYPVLFHVYGEPWSTVATDTQVGLYNIMLAQKGYFIIDMDNRGTPTLKGSAWRKSIYRKIGVINAQDQGLAAKEILKLPYLDESRVAVWGWSGGGSMTLNLMFKFPEVYQTGMS
;
A
#
# COMPACT_ATOMS: atom_id res chain seq x y z
N VAL A 1 18.03 -22.73 2.73
CA VAL A 1 18.11 -24.20 2.69
C VAL A 1 19.57 -24.58 2.58
N ASP A 2 20.05 -25.41 3.47
CA ASP A 2 21.37 -26.04 3.38
C ASP A 2 21.35 -27.09 2.26
N ILE A 3 22.18 -26.90 1.23
CA ILE A 3 22.15 -27.73 0.03
C ILE A 3 22.66 -29.17 0.32
N ALA A 4 23.62 -29.30 1.25
CA ALA A 4 24.21 -30.60 1.57
C ALA A 4 23.28 -31.46 2.42
N THR A 5 22.53 -30.89 3.34
CA THR A 5 21.69 -31.59 4.30
C THR A 5 20.18 -31.48 3.98
N GLY A 6 19.77 -30.58 3.11
CA GLY A 6 18.36 -30.27 2.83
C GLY A 6 17.64 -29.51 3.96
N ASN A 7 18.34 -29.18 5.03
CA ASN A 7 17.75 -28.50 6.18
C ASN A 7 17.27 -27.08 5.82
N LYS A 8 16.10 -26.71 6.33
CA LYS A 8 15.49 -25.41 6.13
C LYS A 8 15.54 -24.60 7.42
N THR A 9 16.08 -23.39 7.34
CA THR A 9 16.08 -22.43 8.45
C THR A 9 15.25 -21.21 8.06
N LEU A 10 14.26 -20.84 8.88
CA LEU A 10 13.51 -19.60 8.70
C LEU A 10 14.36 -18.44 9.24
N LEU A 11 14.77 -17.52 8.36
CA LEU A 11 15.60 -16.37 8.74
C LEU A 11 14.77 -15.19 9.27
N THR A 12 13.53 -15.06 8.79
CA THR A 12 12.64 -13.91 9.09
C THR A 12 11.37 -14.36 9.80
N PRO A 13 11.45 -14.81 11.08
CA PRO A 13 10.24 -15.16 11.82
C PRO A 13 9.42 -13.89 12.10
N GLY A 14 8.09 -13.97 11.97
CA GLY A 14 7.16 -12.88 12.24
C GLY A 14 5.96 -12.89 11.32
N GLU A 15 4.97 -12.05 11.65
CA GLU A 15 3.72 -11.90 10.92
C GLU A 15 3.85 -10.83 9.82
N PHE A 16 4.83 -11.00 8.94
CA PHE A 16 5.02 -10.14 7.77
C PHE A 16 5.47 -10.95 6.54
N ASP A 17 5.32 -10.37 5.36
CA ASP A 17 5.80 -10.96 4.11
C ASP A 17 7.08 -10.30 3.61
N VAL A 18 7.93 -11.10 2.97
CA VAL A 18 8.99 -10.63 2.09
C VAL A 18 8.38 -10.39 0.71
N ALA A 19 8.34 -9.13 0.28
CA ALA A 19 7.75 -8.73 -0.99
C ALA A 19 8.61 -9.15 -2.19
N SER A 20 9.93 -9.03 -2.06
CA SER A 20 10.88 -9.44 -3.08
C SER A 20 12.25 -9.73 -2.49
N PHE A 21 12.96 -10.66 -3.14
CA PHE A 21 14.35 -10.94 -2.84
C PHE A 21 15.24 -9.82 -3.39
N GLY A 22 16.18 -9.33 -2.59
CA GLY A 22 17.04 -8.19 -2.91
C GLY A 22 18.53 -8.52 -3.02
N GLY A 23 18.89 -9.82 -2.96
CA GLY A 23 20.26 -10.28 -3.07
C GLY A 23 20.82 -10.92 -1.80
N VAL A 24 22.00 -11.52 -1.93
CA VAL A 24 22.74 -12.19 -0.84
C VAL A 24 24.22 -11.85 -0.97
N THR A 25 24.88 -11.70 0.17
CA THR A 25 26.34 -11.65 0.31
C THR A 25 26.82 -12.87 1.08
N ASP A 26 28.09 -12.95 1.40
CA ASP A 26 28.66 -14.04 2.21
C ASP A 26 28.07 -14.08 3.64
N THR A 27 27.49 -12.98 4.13
CA THR A 27 27.05 -12.83 5.51
C THR A 27 25.59 -12.44 5.67
N GLU A 28 24.96 -11.80 4.68
CA GLU A 28 23.62 -11.23 4.79
C GLU A 28 22.72 -11.54 3.59
N VAL A 29 21.42 -11.66 3.87
CA VAL A 29 20.34 -11.65 2.86
C VAL A 29 19.64 -10.30 2.89
N TYR A 30 19.37 -9.75 1.70
CA TYR A 30 18.65 -8.51 1.49
C TYR A 30 17.30 -8.78 0.82
N PHE A 31 16.27 -8.03 1.25
CA PHE A 31 14.91 -8.19 0.72
C PHE A 31 14.08 -6.93 0.95
N ILE A 32 12.95 -6.84 0.28
CA ILE A 32 11.94 -5.79 0.50
C ILE A 32 10.87 -6.34 1.44
N ALA A 33 10.60 -5.58 2.49
CA ALA A 33 9.55 -5.85 3.46
C ALA A 33 9.06 -4.54 4.11
N SER A 34 8.09 -4.63 5.00
CA SER A 34 7.68 -3.51 5.85
C SER A 34 6.93 -4.04 7.09
N PRO A 35 7.62 -4.66 8.04
CA PRO A 35 6.99 -5.27 9.21
C PRO A 35 6.29 -4.26 10.12
N GLU A 36 6.76 -3.01 10.17
CA GLU A 36 6.21 -1.96 11.02
C GLU A 36 5.05 -1.19 10.36
N ASN A 37 5.03 -1.12 9.03
CA ASN A 37 4.02 -0.35 8.29
C ASN A 37 3.66 -1.00 6.94
N PRO A 38 2.58 -1.78 6.87
CA PRO A 38 2.19 -2.49 5.65
C PRO A 38 1.89 -1.61 4.43
N THR A 39 1.66 -0.31 4.61
CA THR A 39 1.41 0.63 3.51
C THR A 39 2.68 1.11 2.81
N GLN A 40 3.85 0.78 3.34
CA GLN A 40 5.17 1.22 2.87
C GLN A 40 6.04 0.03 2.44
N ARG A 41 7.19 0.29 1.80
CA ARG A 41 8.14 -0.72 1.31
C ARG A 41 9.57 -0.26 1.55
N TYR A 42 10.37 -1.11 2.23
CA TYR A 42 11.75 -0.81 2.58
C TYR A 42 12.68 -1.99 2.32
N ARG A 43 13.95 -1.72 2.08
CA ARG A 43 14.99 -2.74 2.01
C ARG A 43 15.46 -3.08 3.41
N TYR A 44 15.46 -4.37 3.71
CA TYR A 44 15.98 -4.95 4.95
C TYR A 44 17.15 -5.88 4.67
N ALA A 45 17.93 -6.12 5.72
CA ALA A 45 18.99 -7.12 5.76
C ALA A 45 18.84 -7.99 7.00
N ILE A 46 19.25 -9.25 6.87
CA ILE A 46 19.36 -10.18 7.98
C ILE A 46 20.58 -11.09 7.78
N ASP A 47 21.23 -11.46 8.88
CA ASP A 47 22.36 -12.40 8.89
C ASP A 47 21.95 -13.78 8.35
N LEU A 48 22.80 -14.38 7.49
CA LEU A 48 22.57 -15.72 6.91
C LEU A 48 22.52 -16.84 7.95
N ALA A 49 23.17 -16.67 9.10
CA ALA A 49 23.10 -17.62 10.20
C ALA A 49 21.79 -17.56 10.99
N GLY A 50 20.90 -16.57 10.68
CA GLY A 50 19.62 -16.40 11.36
C GLY A 50 19.73 -15.95 12.82
N LYS A 51 20.89 -15.47 13.25
CA LYS A 51 21.18 -15.06 14.63
C LYS A 51 21.09 -13.54 14.85
N GLY A 52 21.06 -12.78 13.75
CA GLY A 52 20.98 -11.32 13.77
C GLY A 52 19.56 -10.79 13.88
N LYS A 53 19.45 -9.51 14.26
CA LYS A 53 18.19 -8.78 14.20
C LYS A 53 17.91 -8.30 12.77
N LEU A 54 16.64 -8.30 12.38
CA LEU A 54 16.18 -7.65 11.16
C LEU A 54 16.61 -6.17 11.20
N ARG A 55 17.27 -5.70 10.14
CA ARG A 55 17.82 -4.35 10.06
C ARG A 55 17.30 -3.66 8.80
N ARG A 56 16.62 -2.52 8.96
CA ARG A 56 16.25 -1.66 7.82
C ARG A 56 17.52 -1.04 7.22
N VAL A 57 17.69 -1.20 5.91
CA VAL A 57 18.82 -0.65 5.11
C VAL A 57 18.42 0.67 4.46
N THR A 58 17.17 0.79 4.01
CA THR A 58 16.65 2.06 3.49
C THR A 58 16.73 3.13 4.58
N PRO A 59 17.45 4.25 4.37
CA PRO A 59 17.52 5.34 5.34
C PRO A 59 16.12 5.90 5.67
N GLU A 60 15.96 6.41 6.89
CA GLU A 60 14.69 6.95 7.40
C GLU A 60 14.14 8.08 6.56
N ALA A 61 15.00 8.89 5.95
CA ALA A 61 14.61 9.99 5.07
C ALA A 61 13.83 9.56 3.81
N PHE A 62 13.85 8.27 3.46
CA PHE A 62 13.12 7.74 2.30
C PHE A 62 11.84 7.01 2.75
N GLU A 63 10.88 7.76 3.30
CA GLU A 63 9.54 7.25 3.60
C GLU A 63 8.79 6.82 2.33
N GLY A 64 7.76 5.99 2.50
CA GLY A 64 6.88 5.52 1.43
C GLY A 64 7.35 4.23 0.77
N VAL A 65 7.21 4.16 -0.54
CA VAL A 65 7.55 2.97 -1.33
C VAL A 65 8.92 3.13 -1.96
N ASN A 66 9.80 2.18 -1.66
CA ASN A 66 11.15 2.09 -2.16
C ASN A 66 11.34 0.83 -3.00
N THR A 67 11.96 0.97 -4.18
CA THR A 67 12.35 -0.15 -5.03
C THR A 67 13.83 -0.04 -5.39
N TYR A 68 14.45 -1.21 -5.63
CA TYR A 68 15.88 -1.30 -5.91
C TYR A 68 16.13 -2.23 -7.09
N ASP A 69 16.79 -1.72 -8.11
CA ASP A 69 17.40 -2.51 -9.17
C ASP A 69 18.91 -2.56 -8.90
N ILE A 70 19.37 -3.73 -8.46
CA ILE A 70 20.71 -3.90 -7.88
C ILE A 70 21.67 -4.40 -8.96
N ALA A 71 22.81 -3.74 -9.09
CA ALA A 71 23.88 -4.16 -9.98
C ALA A 71 24.35 -5.59 -9.63
N PRO A 72 24.78 -6.41 -10.63
CA PRO A 72 25.19 -7.80 -10.40
C PRO A 72 26.29 -7.99 -9.36
N ASN A 73 27.16 -6.99 -9.18
CA ASN A 73 28.23 -7.01 -8.19
C ASN A 73 27.76 -6.59 -6.77
N GLY A 74 26.50 -6.23 -6.60
CA GLY A 74 25.92 -5.82 -5.31
C GLY A 74 26.40 -4.45 -4.79
N MET A 75 27.25 -3.72 -5.50
CA MET A 75 27.90 -2.50 -5.00
C MET A 75 27.14 -1.21 -5.28
N ALA A 76 26.17 -1.25 -6.19
CA ALA A 76 25.35 -0.12 -6.57
C ALA A 76 23.91 -0.56 -6.85
N ALA A 77 22.98 0.39 -6.86
CA ALA A 77 21.60 0.15 -7.27
C ALA A 77 20.98 1.41 -7.87
N ILE A 78 20.01 1.21 -8.77
CA ILE A 78 19.02 2.24 -9.09
C ILE A 78 17.94 2.16 -8.01
N HIS A 79 17.84 3.21 -7.22
CA HIS A 79 16.86 3.35 -6.15
C HIS A 79 15.74 4.28 -6.59
N SER A 80 14.51 3.80 -6.59
CA SER A 80 13.32 4.62 -6.81
C SER A 80 12.56 4.77 -5.50
N ASN A 81 12.08 5.99 -5.22
CA ASN A 81 11.34 6.31 -4.01
C ASN A 81 10.19 7.26 -4.33
N GLN A 82 9.04 7.01 -3.74
CA GLN A 82 7.87 7.90 -3.75
C GLN A 82 7.05 7.75 -2.48
N SER A 83 6.27 8.77 -2.17
CA SER A 83 5.25 8.73 -1.11
C SER A 83 4.07 9.62 -1.48
N THR A 84 3.04 9.66 -0.64
CA THR A 84 1.94 10.63 -0.79
C THR A 84 2.40 12.09 -0.73
N LYS A 85 3.55 12.34 -0.08
CA LYS A 85 4.13 13.69 0.09
C LYS A 85 5.13 14.05 -1.01
N ASN A 86 5.77 13.04 -1.60
CA ASN A 86 6.89 13.26 -2.53
C ASN A 86 6.66 12.49 -3.84
N PRO A 87 6.78 13.16 -5.01
CA PRO A 87 6.73 12.48 -6.28
C PRO A 87 7.88 11.50 -6.45
N LEU A 88 7.73 10.59 -7.40
CA LEU A 88 8.75 9.61 -7.74
C LEU A 88 10.09 10.30 -8.01
N THR A 89 11.13 9.82 -7.33
CA THR A 89 12.51 10.17 -7.59
C THR A 89 13.31 8.91 -7.90
N VAL A 90 14.32 9.02 -8.76
CA VAL A 90 15.21 7.90 -9.13
C VAL A 90 16.66 8.32 -8.97
N ARG A 91 17.45 7.48 -8.31
CA ARG A 91 18.85 7.76 -7.97
C ARG A 91 19.72 6.55 -8.26
N LEU A 92 20.96 6.80 -8.67
CA LEU A 92 22.03 5.83 -8.55
C LEU A 92 22.65 5.96 -7.16
N ILE A 93 22.71 4.87 -6.43
CA ILE A 93 23.24 4.80 -5.07
C ILE A 93 24.36 3.76 -4.96
N SER A 94 25.28 3.95 -4.01
CA SER A 94 26.22 2.90 -3.60
C SER A 94 25.61 2.02 -2.51
N LEU A 95 26.01 0.75 -2.49
CA LEU A 95 25.63 -0.22 -1.48
C LEU A 95 26.88 -0.77 -0.78
N PRO A 96 26.84 -1.15 0.50
CA PRO A 96 25.63 -1.16 1.39
C PRO A 96 25.31 0.19 2.04
N LYS A 97 26.15 1.25 1.84
CA LYS A 97 26.06 2.53 2.54
C LYS A 97 24.83 3.37 2.16
N HIS A 98 24.15 3.04 1.05
CA HIS A 98 23.03 3.82 0.50
C HIS A 98 23.40 5.29 0.21
N ALA A 99 24.66 5.57 -0.15
CA ALA A 99 25.09 6.94 -0.49
C ALA A 99 24.65 7.28 -1.93
N ILE A 100 24.09 8.48 -2.11
CA ILE A 100 23.68 8.96 -3.44
C ILE A 100 24.93 9.25 -4.26
N ILE A 101 25.10 8.56 -5.40
CA ILE A 101 26.13 8.82 -6.38
C ILE A 101 25.64 9.87 -7.39
N LYS A 102 24.38 9.73 -7.84
CA LYS A 102 23.78 10.63 -8.84
C LYS A 102 22.26 10.61 -8.75
N ASN A 103 21.63 11.78 -8.83
CA ASN A 103 20.20 11.88 -9.09
C ASN A 103 19.96 11.67 -10.59
N LEU A 104 19.09 10.74 -10.95
CA LEU A 104 18.71 10.41 -12.33
C LEU A 104 17.39 11.09 -12.72
N VAL A 105 16.41 11.06 -11.80
CA VAL A 105 15.12 11.73 -11.96
C VAL A 105 14.76 12.38 -10.62
N GLU A 106 14.53 13.69 -10.62
CA GLU A 106 14.14 14.44 -9.42
C GLU A 106 12.69 14.90 -9.47
N ASN A 107 12.10 15.00 -10.65
CA ASN A 107 10.74 15.51 -10.89
C ASN A 107 10.46 16.87 -10.23
N SER A 108 11.48 17.74 -10.13
CA SER A 108 11.41 19.03 -9.41
C SER A 108 10.34 19.95 -9.97
N ASP A 109 10.20 20.02 -11.31
CA ASP A 109 9.18 20.88 -11.93
C ASP A 109 7.76 20.34 -11.72
N TYR A 110 7.61 19.01 -11.74
CA TYR A 110 6.35 18.37 -11.39
C TYR A 110 6.00 18.64 -9.92
N ALA A 111 6.95 18.49 -9.00
CA ALA A 111 6.77 18.80 -7.58
C ALA A 111 6.34 20.26 -7.36
N LYS A 112 6.98 21.22 -8.06
CA LYS A 112 6.61 22.64 -8.01
C LYS A 112 5.18 22.89 -8.52
N LYS A 113 4.82 22.27 -9.66
CA LYS A 113 3.45 22.37 -10.20
C LYS A 113 2.43 21.75 -9.24
N LEU A 114 2.72 20.59 -8.68
CA LEU A 114 1.85 19.94 -7.71
C LEU A 114 1.67 20.80 -6.45
N ALA A 115 2.77 21.38 -5.93
CA ALA A 115 2.73 22.27 -4.77
C ALA A 115 1.97 23.59 -5.03
N SER A 116 1.82 24.00 -6.29
CA SER A 116 0.99 25.17 -6.66
C SER A 116 -0.51 24.85 -6.71
N LEU A 117 -0.87 23.57 -6.73
CA LEU A 117 -2.26 23.13 -6.63
C LEU A 117 -2.69 23.07 -5.17
N LYS A 118 -3.95 23.32 -4.94
CA LYS A 118 -4.57 22.99 -3.66
C LYS A 118 -4.70 21.47 -3.58
N THR A 119 -3.86 20.84 -2.78
CA THR A 119 -3.81 19.40 -2.63
C THR A 119 -4.61 18.93 -1.41
N PRO A 120 -5.22 17.73 -1.46
CA PRO A 120 -5.97 17.18 -0.34
C PRO A 120 -5.06 16.74 0.81
N GLU A 121 -5.60 16.76 2.02
CA GLU A 121 -5.03 16.01 3.14
C GLU A 121 -5.18 14.50 2.87
N ILE A 122 -4.14 13.71 3.20
CA ILE A 122 -4.14 12.25 3.05
C ILE A 122 -3.76 11.65 4.39
N LYS A 123 -4.61 10.73 4.86
CA LYS A 123 -4.36 10.00 6.11
C LYS A 123 -4.32 8.51 5.88
N PHE A 124 -3.41 7.84 6.57
CA PHE A 124 -3.41 6.38 6.73
C PHE A 124 -3.99 6.04 8.10
N THR A 125 -4.88 5.07 8.12
CA THR A 125 -5.53 4.59 9.32
C THR A 125 -5.89 3.11 9.15
N THR A 126 -6.61 2.55 10.11
CA THR A 126 -7.17 1.21 10.02
C THR A 126 -8.67 1.25 10.28
N VAL A 127 -9.37 0.26 9.73
CA VAL A 127 -10.76 -0.04 10.06
C VAL A 127 -10.87 -1.48 10.52
N THR A 128 -11.61 -1.72 11.57
CA THR A 128 -11.92 -3.08 12.04
C THR A 128 -13.38 -3.39 11.73
N THR A 129 -13.60 -4.43 10.94
CA THR A 129 -14.95 -4.89 10.58
C THR A 129 -15.68 -5.49 11.78
N SER A 130 -17.00 -5.63 11.67
CA SER A 130 -17.83 -6.33 12.69
C SER A 130 -17.42 -7.79 12.92
N GLU A 131 -16.66 -8.39 12.02
CA GLU A 131 -16.08 -9.73 12.14
C GLU A 131 -14.65 -9.74 12.72
N GLY A 132 -14.14 -8.58 13.18
CA GLY A 132 -12.82 -8.45 13.81
C GLY A 132 -11.65 -8.42 12.82
N VAL A 133 -11.89 -8.20 11.53
CA VAL A 133 -10.83 -8.06 10.52
C VAL A 133 -10.34 -6.61 10.47
N THR A 134 -9.06 -6.37 10.79
CA THR A 134 -8.46 -5.03 10.73
C THR A 134 -7.74 -4.81 9.41
N MET A 135 -8.22 -3.84 8.61
CA MET A 135 -7.73 -3.49 7.29
C MET A 135 -7.02 -2.15 7.31
N ASP A 136 -5.97 -2.00 6.48
CA ASP A 136 -5.33 -0.72 6.26
C ASP A 136 -6.16 0.13 5.31
N VAL A 137 -6.24 1.43 5.60
CA VAL A 137 -7.06 2.41 4.89
C VAL A 137 -6.22 3.64 4.56
N ARG A 138 -6.28 4.08 3.31
CA ARG A 138 -5.85 5.42 2.89
C ARG A 138 -7.08 6.27 2.64
N VAL A 139 -7.17 7.42 3.31
CA VAL A 139 -8.25 8.38 3.16
C VAL A 139 -7.71 9.65 2.52
N ILE A 140 -8.28 10.05 1.40
CA ILE A 140 -8.03 11.31 0.73
C ILE A 140 -9.21 12.22 1.03
N TYR A 141 -8.96 13.29 1.76
CA TYR A 141 -9.99 14.23 2.22
C TYR A 141 -10.39 15.19 1.11
N PRO A 142 -11.65 15.65 1.07
CA PRO A 142 -12.03 16.79 0.25
C PRO A 142 -11.20 18.02 0.62
N ILE A 143 -10.92 18.85 -0.37
CA ILE A 143 -10.23 20.11 -0.14
C ILE A 143 -11.16 21.06 0.65
N ASP A 144 -10.59 21.77 1.63
CA ASP A 144 -11.36 22.60 2.57
C ASP A 144 -12.37 21.79 3.37
N PHE A 145 -11.95 20.60 3.82
CA PHE A 145 -12.77 19.75 4.67
C PHE A 145 -13.28 20.50 5.91
N ASP A 146 -14.57 20.38 6.14
CA ASP A 146 -15.32 20.95 7.25
C ASP A 146 -16.16 19.83 7.88
N GLU A 147 -15.81 19.41 9.08
CA GLU A 147 -16.46 18.28 9.76
C GLU A 147 -17.95 18.50 10.08
N SER A 148 -18.44 19.74 9.98
CA SER A 148 -19.87 20.05 10.14
C SER A 148 -20.71 19.72 8.90
N LYS A 149 -20.07 19.42 7.76
CA LYS A 149 -20.72 19.12 6.49
C LYS A 149 -20.73 17.61 6.20
N LYS A 150 -21.60 17.21 5.28
CA LYS A 150 -21.64 15.83 4.75
C LYS A 150 -21.10 15.77 3.32
N TYR A 151 -20.26 14.78 3.07
CA TYR A 151 -19.53 14.63 1.81
C TYR A 151 -19.83 13.30 1.13
N PRO A 152 -19.95 13.27 -0.21
CA PRO A 152 -20.02 12.02 -0.96
C PRO A 152 -18.74 11.22 -0.83
N VAL A 153 -18.86 9.90 -0.90
CA VAL A 153 -17.75 8.95 -0.72
C VAL A 153 -17.56 8.13 -1.98
N LEU A 154 -16.31 8.03 -2.41
CA LEU A 154 -15.89 7.11 -3.45
C LEU A 154 -14.92 6.07 -2.87
N PHE A 155 -15.35 4.83 -2.78
CA PHE A 155 -14.47 3.71 -2.48
C PHE A 155 -13.75 3.28 -3.76
N HIS A 156 -12.42 3.27 -3.74
CA HIS A 156 -11.60 2.70 -4.80
C HIS A 156 -11.07 1.35 -4.36
N VAL A 157 -11.35 0.32 -5.13
CA VAL A 157 -11.09 -1.06 -4.76
C VAL A 157 -10.28 -1.80 -5.82
N TYR A 158 -9.42 -2.73 -5.36
CA TYR A 158 -8.87 -3.78 -6.19
C TYR A 158 -9.25 -5.16 -5.63
N GLY A 159 -8.84 -5.46 -4.41
CA GLY A 159 -9.36 -6.55 -3.61
C GLY A 159 -8.84 -7.95 -3.93
N GLU A 160 -7.95 -8.11 -4.91
CA GLU A 160 -7.40 -9.40 -5.34
C GLU A 160 -5.91 -9.54 -4.97
N PRO A 161 -5.30 -10.77 -5.04
CA PRO A 161 -3.93 -11.04 -4.57
C PRO A 161 -2.80 -10.34 -5.34
N TRP A 162 -3.09 -9.57 -6.36
CA TRP A 162 -2.11 -9.02 -7.30
C TRP A 162 -1.69 -7.59 -7.02
N SER A 163 -2.48 -6.82 -6.26
CA SER A 163 -2.20 -5.42 -5.99
C SER A 163 -2.79 -4.94 -4.66
N THR A 164 -2.27 -3.80 -4.20
CA THR A 164 -2.76 -3.03 -3.05
C THR A 164 -3.19 -1.65 -3.51
N VAL A 165 -4.14 -1.03 -2.82
CA VAL A 165 -4.62 0.34 -3.06
C VAL A 165 -4.28 1.29 -1.91
N ALA A 166 -4.26 0.82 -0.66
CA ALA A 166 -3.90 1.61 0.52
C ALA A 166 -2.37 1.67 0.71
N THR A 167 -1.65 2.17 -0.30
CA THR A 167 -0.18 2.22 -0.31
C THR A 167 0.31 3.66 -0.29
N ASP A 168 1.39 3.94 0.44
CA ASP A 168 2.01 5.26 0.53
C ASP A 168 2.78 5.60 -0.75
N THR A 169 2.04 5.88 -1.80
CA THR A 169 2.50 6.30 -3.11
C THR A 169 1.84 7.62 -3.49
N GLN A 170 2.42 8.32 -4.45
CA GLN A 170 1.86 9.56 -4.96
C GLN A 170 0.41 9.39 -5.40
N VAL A 171 -0.45 10.31 -4.99
CA VAL A 171 -1.86 10.34 -5.40
C VAL A 171 -1.98 10.89 -6.82
N GLY A 172 -2.72 10.19 -7.67
CA GLY A 172 -2.98 10.60 -9.04
C GLY A 172 -3.80 11.89 -9.14
N LEU A 173 -3.59 12.66 -10.21
CA LEU A 173 -4.29 13.94 -10.44
C LEU A 173 -5.81 13.77 -10.51
N TYR A 174 -6.31 12.62 -10.93
CA TYR A 174 -7.74 12.30 -10.93
C TYR A 174 -8.33 12.34 -9.51
N ASN A 175 -7.65 11.72 -8.53
CA ASN A 175 -8.10 11.74 -7.15
C ASN A 175 -8.01 13.15 -6.54
N ILE A 176 -6.97 13.93 -6.91
CA ILE A 176 -6.86 15.34 -6.50
C ILE A 176 -8.04 16.15 -7.06
N MET A 177 -8.40 15.95 -8.32
CA MET A 177 -9.56 16.60 -8.95
C MET A 177 -10.87 16.22 -8.23
N LEU A 178 -11.07 14.96 -7.89
CA LEU A 178 -12.26 14.52 -7.14
C LEU A 178 -12.31 15.13 -5.73
N ALA A 179 -11.17 15.21 -5.04
CA ALA A 179 -11.06 15.88 -3.75
C ALA A 179 -11.41 17.38 -3.86
N GLN A 180 -11.00 18.05 -4.95
CA GLN A 180 -11.40 19.43 -5.26
C GLN A 180 -12.91 19.56 -5.56
N LYS A 181 -13.56 18.51 -6.02
CA LYS A 181 -15.02 18.43 -6.21
C LYS A 181 -15.78 18.07 -4.93
N GLY A 182 -15.08 17.91 -3.81
CA GLY A 182 -15.66 17.65 -2.51
C GLY A 182 -15.93 16.17 -2.21
N TYR A 183 -15.24 15.23 -2.87
CA TYR A 183 -15.35 13.81 -2.56
C TYR A 183 -14.32 13.38 -1.53
N PHE A 184 -14.74 12.50 -0.60
CA PHE A 184 -13.81 11.58 0.05
C PHE A 184 -13.48 10.44 -0.90
N ILE A 185 -12.19 10.11 -1.01
CA ILE A 185 -11.75 8.89 -1.72
C ILE A 185 -11.11 7.97 -0.67
N ILE A 186 -11.57 6.73 -0.63
CA ILE A 186 -11.19 5.75 0.38
C ILE A 186 -10.67 4.49 -0.31
N ASP A 187 -9.42 4.16 -0.02
CA ASP A 187 -8.76 2.93 -0.46
C ASP A 187 -8.62 1.99 0.73
N MET A 188 -9.00 0.72 0.58
CA MET A 188 -8.88 -0.30 1.62
C MET A 188 -8.33 -1.59 1.05
N ASP A 189 -7.43 -2.24 1.81
CA ASP A 189 -6.86 -3.53 1.44
C ASP A 189 -7.40 -4.64 2.34
N ASN A 190 -8.25 -5.51 1.78
CA ASN A 190 -8.86 -6.65 2.44
C ASN A 190 -7.90 -7.83 2.60
N ARG A 191 -8.30 -8.86 3.36
CA ARG A 191 -7.60 -10.14 3.41
C ARG A 191 -7.39 -10.71 2.01
N GLY A 192 -6.20 -11.27 1.78
CA GLY A 192 -5.77 -11.83 0.50
C GLY A 192 -4.97 -10.87 -0.38
N THR A 193 -5.02 -9.55 -0.14
CA THR A 193 -4.17 -8.59 -0.84
C THR A 193 -2.70 -8.69 -0.37
N PRO A 194 -1.71 -8.29 -1.20
CA PRO A 194 -0.29 -8.40 -0.86
C PRO A 194 0.21 -7.23 0.02
N THR A 195 -0.50 -6.95 1.11
CA THR A 195 -0.21 -5.87 2.07
C THR A 195 0.92 -6.16 3.04
N LEU A 196 1.68 -7.24 2.85
CA LEU A 196 2.79 -7.67 3.70
C LEU A 196 2.41 -8.03 5.15
N LYS A 197 1.17 -8.40 5.41
CA LYS A 197 0.66 -8.82 6.73
C LYS A 197 0.84 -10.31 7.03
N GLY A 198 1.73 -10.97 6.31
CA GLY A 198 2.08 -12.36 6.53
C GLY A 198 1.21 -13.38 5.77
N SER A 199 1.64 -14.63 5.90
CA SER A 199 1.11 -15.74 5.11
C SER A 199 -0.36 -16.04 5.41
N ALA A 200 -0.81 -15.90 6.67
CA ALA A 200 -2.21 -16.13 7.05
C ALA A 200 -3.15 -15.14 6.36
N TRP A 201 -2.78 -13.86 6.36
CA TRP A 201 -3.52 -12.81 5.64
C TRP A 201 -3.58 -13.10 4.14
N ARG A 202 -2.44 -13.29 3.50
CA ARG A 202 -2.32 -13.44 2.05
C ARG A 202 -3.02 -14.71 1.52
N LYS A 203 -2.98 -15.83 2.27
CA LYS A 203 -3.56 -17.11 1.85
C LYS A 203 -5.04 -17.28 2.20
N SER A 204 -5.63 -16.39 3.00
CA SER A 204 -7.03 -16.50 3.44
C SER A 204 -8.02 -16.55 2.28
N ILE A 205 -7.70 -15.88 1.18
CA ILE A 205 -8.55 -15.77 -0.02
C ILE A 205 -8.47 -17.01 -0.95
N TYR A 206 -7.59 -17.97 -0.67
CA TYR A 206 -7.40 -19.13 -1.56
C TYR A 206 -8.73 -19.85 -1.83
N ARG A 207 -9.10 -19.97 -3.10
CA ARG A 207 -10.39 -20.50 -3.60
C ARG A 207 -11.63 -19.74 -3.10
N LYS A 208 -11.47 -18.50 -2.61
CA LYS A 208 -12.55 -17.69 -2.03
C LYS A 208 -12.57 -16.24 -2.56
N ILE A 209 -11.97 -16.02 -3.75
CA ILE A 209 -12.05 -14.72 -4.45
C ILE A 209 -13.51 -14.43 -4.76
N GLY A 210 -13.95 -13.18 -4.59
CA GLY A 210 -15.34 -12.74 -4.72
C GLY A 210 -16.22 -13.08 -3.50
N VAL A 211 -15.68 -13.79 -2.49
CA VAL A 211 -16.39 -14.12 -1.24
C VAL A 211 -15.79 -13.35 -0.08
N ILE A 212 -14.60 -13.74 0.40
CA ILE A 212 -13.98 -13.14 1.59
C ILE A 212 -13.62 -11.66 1.37
N ASN A 213 -13.01 -11.36 0.24
CA ASN A 213 -12.59 -9.99 -0.09
C ASN A 213 -13.80 -9.04 -0.24
N ALA A 214 -14.90 -9.50 -0.87
CA ALA A 214 -16.11 -8.70 -0.96
C ALA A 214 -16.77 -8.50 0.41
N GLN A 215 -16.77 -9.54 1.26
CA GLN A 215 -17.27 -9.46 2.63
C GLN A 215 -16.47 -8.43 3.45
N ASP A 216 -15.14 -8.54 3.44
CA ASP A 216 -14.26 -7.62 4.15
C ASP A 216 -14.49 -6.17 3.73
N GLN A 217 -14.51 -5.89 2.41
CA GLN A 217 -14.71 -4.55 1.85
C GLN A 217 -16.08 -3.97 2.23
N GLY A 218 -17.16 -4.75 2.08
CA GLY A 218 -18.51 -4.29 2.42
C GLY A 218 -18.70 -4.01 3.90
N LEU A 219 -18.19 -4.88 4.77
CA LEU A 219 -18.25 -4.67 6.23
C LEU A 219 -17.39 -3.49 6.67
N ALA A 220 -16.20 -3.32 6.09
CA ALA A 220 -15.33 -2.17 6.36
C ALA A 220 -15.97 -0.85 5.93
N ALA A 221 -16.62 -0.82 4.76
CA ALA A 221 -17.35 0.36 4.30
C ALA A 221 -18.48 0.75 5.28
N LYS A 222 -19.24 -0.22 5.81
CA LYS A 222 -20.27 0.04 6.83
C LYS A 222 -19.69 0.68 8.10
N GLU A 223 -18.51 0.24 8.55
CA GLU A 223 -17.86 0.85 9.71
C GLU A 223 -17.38 2.27 9.44
N ILE A 224 -16.76 2.50 8.27
CA ILE A 224 -16.28 3.82 7.87
C ILE A 224 -17.44 4.83 7.72
N LEU A 225 -18.55 4.41 7.13
CA LEU A 225 -19.71 5.28 6.91
C LEU A 225 -20.40 5.74 8.22
N LYS A 226 -20.05 5.20 9.38
CA LYS A 226 -20.49 5.72 10.68
C LYS A 226 -19.87 7.10 11.02
N LEU A 227 -18.83 7.54 10.31
CA LEU A 227 -18.23 8.85 10.50
C LEU A 227 -19.24 9.95 10.13
N PRO A 228 -19.49 10.93 11.02
CA PRO A 228 -20.62 11.85 10.89
C PRO A 228 -20.58 12.77 9.66
N TYR A 229 -19.41 12.99 9.11
CA TYR A 229 -19.19 13.84 7.94
C TYR A 229 -19.27 13.07 6.59
N LEU A 230 -19.49 11.75 6.61
CA LEU A 230 -19.72 10.99 5.40
C LEU A 230 -21.22 10.89 5.11
N ASP A 231 -21.58 11.04 3.84
CA ASP A 231 -22.97 10.93 3.39
C ASP A 231 -23.27 9.54 2.88
N GLU A 232 -23.89 8.72 3.73
CA GLU A 232 -24.28 7.35 3.41
C GLU A 232 -25.29 7.23 2.25
N SER A 233 -25.95 8.32 1.85
CA SER A 233 -26.85 8.36 0.70
C SER A 233 -26.14 8.64 -0.61
N ARG A 234 -24.84 8.99 -0.59
CA ARG A 234 -24.02 9.33 -1.77
C ARG A 234 -22.70 8.55 -1.76
N VAL A 235 -22.81 7.23 -1.83
CA VAL A 235 -21.65 6.32 -1.82
C VAL A 235 -21.49 5.64 -3.17
N ALA A 236 -20.31 5.78 -3.74
CA ALA A 236 -19.93 5.10 -4.98
C ALA A 236 -18.74 4.17 -4.73
N VAL A 237 -18.60 3.17 -5.60
CA VAL A 237 -17.44 2.27 -5.65
C VAL A 237 -16.94 2.14 -7.07
N TRP A 238 -15.62 2.11 -7.25
CA TRP A 238 -15.04 1.86 -8.55
C TRP A 238 -13.75 1.04 -8.45
N GLY A 239 -13.44 0.34 -9.52
CA GLY A 239 -12.17 -0.37 -9.64
C GLY A 239 -11.96 -0.88 -11.06
N TRP A 240 -10.72 -1.14 -11.42
CA TRP A 240 -10.32 -1.62 -12.73
C TRP A 240 -9.89 -3.09 -12.69
N SER A 241 -10.15 -3.89 -13.73
CA SER A 241 -9.78 -5.30 -13.83
C SER A 241 -10.37 -6.13 -12.67
N GLY A 242 -9.53 -6.73 -11.80
CA GLY A 242 -9.99 -7.37 -10.55
C GLY A 242 -10.81 -6.44 -9.67
N GLY A 243 -10.47 -5.14 -9.65
CA GLY A 243 -11.27 -4.10 -9.00
C GLY A 243 -12.63 -3.90 -9.63
N GLY A 244 -12.78 -4.07 -10.96
CA GLY A 244 -14.08 -4.07 -11.64
C GLY A 244 -14.94 -5.25 -11.18
N SER A 245 -14.36 -6.46 -11.13
CA SER A 245 -15.05 -7.63 -10.55
C SER A 245 -15.46 -7.41 -9.11
N MET A 246 -14.60 -6.75 -8.30
CA MET A 246 -14.90 -6.38 -6.93
C MET A 246 -16.05 -5.38 -6.86
N THR A 247 -16.03 -4.34 -7.69
CA THR A 247 -17.09 -3.34 -7.79
C THR A 247 -18.45 -4.00 -8.02
N LEU A 248 -18.56 -4.91 -9.00
CA LEU A 248 -19.79 -5.65 -9.25
C LEU A 248 -20.23 -6.52 -8.06
N ASN A 249 -19.27 -7.23 -7.43
CA ASN A 249 -19.56 -8.01 -6.23
C ASN A 249 -20.13 -7.13 -5.10
N LEU A 250 -19.55 -5.95 -4.88
CA LEU A 250 -19.99 -5.02 -3.85
C LEU A 250 -21.38 -4.45 -4.15
N MET A 251 -21.63 -4.04 -5.38
CA MET A 251 -22.94 -3.55 -5.81
C MET A 251 -24.05 -4.59 -5.61
N PHE A 252 -23.78 -5.88 -5.89
CA PHE A 252 -24.79 -6.93 -5.76
C PHE A 252 -24.96 -7.46 -4.35
N LYS A 253 -23.88 -7.47 -3.54
CA LYS A 253 -23.93 -8.04 -2.18
C LYS A 253 -24.22 -7.02 -1.10
N PHE A 254 -23.94 -5.74 -1.35
CA PHE A 254 -24.14 -4.64 -0.41
C PHE A 254 -24.90 -3.47 -1.08
N PRO A 255 -26.08 -3.72 -1.71
CA PRO A 255 -26.84 -2.68 -2.39
C PRO A 255 -27.34 -1.59 -1.44
N GLU A 256 -27.40 -1.87 -0.14
CA GLU A 256 -27.72 -0.89 0.89
C GLU A 256 -26.57 0.07 1.21
N VAL A 257 -25.34 -0.23 0.78
CA VAL A 257 -24.14 0.60 1.00
C VAL A 257 -23.83 1.44 -0.23
N TYR A 258 -23.84 0.82 -1.41
CA TYR A 258 -23.35 1.45 -2.63
C TYR A 258 -24.50 1.80 -3.59
N GLN A 259 -24.65 3.09 -3.91
CA GLN A 259 -25.68 3.58 -4.85
C GLN A 259 -25.18 3.59 -6.31
N THR A 260 -23.86 3.66 -6.51
CA THR A 260 -23.27 3.74 -7.85
C THR A 260 -21.99 2.90 -7.93
N GLY A 261 -21.81 2.17 -9.02
CA GLY A 261 -20.61 1.41 -9.30
C GLY A 261 -20.06 1.69 -10.70
N MET A 262 -18.72 1.75 -10.82
CA MET A 262 -18.00 1.85 -12.08
C MET A 262 -17.01 0.67 -12.17
N SER A 263 -17.18 -0.23 -13.14
CA SER A 263 -16.36 -1.43 -13.33
C SER A 263 -15.74 -1.48 -14.72
#